data_34dec7641cef567b1fa49dbd1f4c526e
#
_entry.id   34dec7641cef567b1fa49dbd1f4c526e
#
_cell.length_a   1.000
_cell.length_b   1.000
_cell.length_c   1.000
_cell.angle_alpha   90.00
_cell.angle_beta   90.00
_cell.angle_gamma   90.00
#
_symmetry.space_group_name_H-M   'P 1'
#
loop_
_entity.id
_entity.type
_entity.pdbx_description
1 polymer ?
#
loop_
_entity_poly.entity_id
_entity_poly.type
_entity_poly.pdbx_seq_one_letter_code
_entity_poly.pdbx_strand_id
1 'polypeptide(L)'
;MSVVSYRQFCPVAMAAEVLCCRWTLLLVRELMMGSIRFNDLRRGVPRMSSALLAKRLKELEAAGIVERKPPVRAGDAHEYHLTSAGRELRPIVEAIGLWGQRWVTTEATLRHLDANLLMWDIRRNVHPDPAPAARTTIQFIFSDRPATERNYWLIVEPGREVDLCTVDPGFDVDLYVATDLRTLTEVWLGYANLVRAK
;
A
#
# COMPACT_ATOMS: atom_id res chain seq x y z
N MET A 1 7.18 27.27 -2.10
CA MET A 1 8.47 26.60 -2.46
C MET A 1 8.61 26.68 -3.96
N SER A 2 9.77 27.11 -4.47
CA SER A 2 10.03 27.05 -5.90
C SER A 2 9.99 25.59 -6.34
N VAL A 3 9.04 25.25 -7.21
CA VAL A 3 9.12 24.02 -7.99
C VAL A 3 10.45 24.13 -8.72
N VAL A 4 11.37 23.18 -8.50
CA VAL A 4 12.62 23.11 -9.25
C VAL A 4 12.23 22.75 -10.68
N SER A 5 12.06 23.78 -11.51
CA SER A 5 11.67 23.59 -12.90
C SER A 5 12.90 23.25 -13.73
N TYR A 6 12.78 22.22 -14.57
CA TYR A 6 13.80 21.90 -15.58
C TYR A 6 13.92 22.97 -16.67
N ARG A 7 12.98 23.92 -16.72
CA ARG A 7 12.90 24.97 -17.74
C ARG A 7 12.96 24.42 -19.18
N GLN A 8 12.34 23.27 -19.38
CA GLN A 8 12.26 22.60 -20.68
C GLN A 8 10.80 22.49 -21.12
N PHE A 9 10.55 22.69 -22.39
CA PHE A 9 9.22 22.47 -22.98
C PHE A 9 8.91 21.00 -23.25
N CYS A 10 9.82 20.09 -22.93
CA CYS A 10 9.67 18.65 -23.10
C CYS A 10 8.55 18.13 -22.16
N PRO A 11 7.51 17.44 -22.69
CA PRO A 11 6.44 16.89 -21.85
C PRO A 11 6.94 15.95 -20.75
N VAL A 12 8.03 15.20 -20.98
CA VAL A 12 8.65 14.35 -19.97
C VAL A 12 9.23 15.18 -18.83
N ALA A 13 9.90 16.29 -19.13
CA ALA A 13 10.44 17.18 -18.11
C ALA A 13 9.29 17.81 -17.28
N MET A 14 8.23 18.25 -17.94
CA MET A 14 7.05 18.80 -17.26
C MET A 14 6.39 17.76 -16.33
N ALA A 15 6.22 16.52 -16.78
CA ALA A 15 5.68 15.45 -15.96
C ALA A 15 6.62 15.11 -14.80
N ALA A 16 7.94 15.09 -15.03
CA ALA A 16 8.93 14.80 -14.00
C ALA A 16 8.95 15.84 -12.87
N GLU A 17 8.68 17.12 -13.16
CA GLU A 17 8.55 18.17 -12.15
C GLU A 17 7.48 17.82 -11.09
N VAL A 18 6.42 17.15 -11.50
CA VAL A 18 5.33 16.72 -10.60
C VAL A 18 5.61 15.34 -10.04
N LEU A 19 5.91 14.36 -10.88
CA LEU A 19 5.90 12.93 -10.52
C LEU A 19 7.21 12.47 -9.86
N CYS A 20 8.35 13.06 -10.20
CA CYS A 20 9.65 12.63 -9.67
C CYS A 20 9.98 13.21 -8.28
N CYS A 21 9.05 13.94 -7.68
CA CYS A 21 9.18 14.31 -6.28
C CYS A 21 9.10 13.07 -5.39
N ARG A 22 10.06 12.94 -4.44
CA ARG A 22 10.06 11.79 -3.51
C ARG A 22 8.69 11.58 -2.87
N TRP A 23 8.25 10.33 -2.81
CA TRP A 23 6.97 9.83 -2.30
C TRP A 23 5.76 9.99 -3.25
N THR A 24 5.82 10.83 -4.27
CA THR A 24 4.67 11.10 -5.15
C THR A 24 4.13 9.82 -5.79
N LEU A 25 4.97 9.07 -6.49
CA LEU A 25 4.53 7.83 -7.15
C LEU A 25 4.00 6.79 -6.17
N LEU A 26 4.56 6.71 -4.95
CA LEU A 26 4.08 5.81 -3.92
C LEU A 26 2.71 6.23 -3.40
N LEU A 27 2.43 7.53 -3.25
CA LEU A 27 1.11 8.02 -2.87
C LEU A 27 0.06 7.79 -3.96
N VAL A 28 0.44 8.03 -5.22
CA VAL A 28 -0.45 7.73 -6.36
C VAL A 28 -0.77 6.23 -6.40
N ARG A 29 0.22 5.35 -6.18
CA ARG A 29 0.01 3.90 -6.04
C ARG A 29 -0.99 3.59 -4.93
N GLU A 30 -0.81 4.16 -3.74
CA GLU A 30 -1.72 3.95 -2.60
C GLU A 30 -3.16 4.34 -2.93
N LEU A 31 -3.36 5.49 -3.56
CA LEU A 31 -4.68 5.95 -4.01
C LEU A 31 -5.28 5.01 -5.08
N MET A 32 -4.48 4.49 -6.00
CA MET A 32 -4.90 3.48 -7.00
C MET A 32 -5.35 2.18 -6.36
N MET A 33 -4.77 1.82 -5.21
CA MET A 33 -5.07 0.63 -4.42
C MET A 33 -6.24 0.84 -3.44
N GLY A 34 -6.94 1.98 -3.51
CA GLY A 34 -8.12 2.27 -2.69
C GLY A 34 -7.84 2.89 -1.32
N SER A 35 -6.61 3.24 -0.99
CA SER A 35 -6.29 4.00 0.23
C SER A 35 -6.73 5.46 0.06
N ILE A 36 -7.97 5.79 0.44
CA ILE A 36 -8.54 7.13 0.24
C ILE A 36 -8.50 8.01 1.48
N ARG A 37 -8.24 7.44 2.67
CA ARG A 37 -8.18 8.20 3.92
C ARG A 37 -6.74 8.46 4.34
N PHE A 38 -6.51 9.58 5.01
CA PHE A 38 -5.16 9.98 5.44
C PHE A 38 -4.42 8.89 6.23
N ASN A 39 -5.12 8.22 7.15
CA ASN A 39 -4.51 7.16 7.96
C ASN A 39 -4.18 5.90 7.14
N ASP A 40 -4.97 5.59 6.13
CA ASP A 40 -4.73 4.44 5.24
C ASP A 40 -3.53 4.72 4.33
N LEU A 41 -3.47 5.92 3.76
CA LEU A 41 -2.29 6.38 3.01
C LEU A 41 -1.02 6.32 3.87
N ARG A 42 -1.10 6.74 5.15
CA ARG A 42 0.04 6.66 6.08
C ARG A 42 0.51 5.23 6.33
N ARG A 43 -0.42 4.25 6.39
CA ARG A 43 -0.07 2.82 6.52
C ARG A 43 0.69 2.31 5.30
N GLY A 44 0.34 2.76 4.10
CA GLY A 44 1.02 2.39 2.86
C GLY A 44 2.38 3.06 2.65
N VAL A 45 2.67 4.14 3.39
CA VAL A 45 3.97 4.84 3.37
C VAL A 45 4.51 5.08 4.79
N PRO A 46 4.77 4.04 5.59
CA PRO A 46 5.01 4.13 7.03
C PRO A 46 6.24 4.98 7.41
N ARG A 47 7.21 5.12 6.51
CA ARG A 47 8.43 5.93 6.72
C ARG A 47 8.26 7.40 6.35
N MET A 48 7.08 7.79 5.89
CA MET A 48 6.75 9.18 5.58
C MET A 48 6.13 9.87 6.80
N SER A 49 6.67 11.02 7.21
CA SER A 49 6.06 11.77 8.31
C SER A 49 4.68 12.30 7.92
N SER A 50 3.76 12.40 8.90
CA SER A 50 2.41 12.93 8.67
C SER A 50 2.40 14.35 8.09
N ALA A 51 3.35 15.19 8.51
CA ALA A 51 3.49 16.55 7.97
C ALA A 51 3.90 16.54 6.49
N LEU A 52 4.81 15.64 6.11
CA LEU A 52 5.23 15.50 4.70
C LEU A 52 4.12 14.89 3.86
N LEU A 53 3.36 13.93 4.38
CA LEU A 53 2.19 13.35 3.71
C LEU A 53 1.14 14.43 3.42
N ALA A 54 0.76 15.22 4.44
CA ALA A 54 -0.18 16.31 4.27
C ALA A 54 0.28 17.34 3.23
N LYS A 55 1.58 17.68 3.27
CA LYS A 55 2.18 18.59 2.29
C LYS A 55 2.10 18.02 0.87
N ARG A 56 2.48 16.75 0.70
CA ARG A 56 2.50 16.10 -0.61
C ARG A 56 1.09 15.94 -1.21
N LEU A 57 0.09 15.65 -0.36
CA LEU A 57 -1.30 15.60 -0.79
C LEU A 57 -1.79 16.97 -1.30
N LYS A 58 -1.45 18.06 -0.61
CA LYS A 58 -1.76 19.42 -1.10
C LYS A 58 -1.07 19.75 -2.43
N GLU A 59 0.17 19.30 -2.62
CA GLU A 59 0.89 19.50 -3.88
C GLU A 59 0.25 18.71 -5.02
N LEU A 60 -0.19 17.47 -4.78
CA LEU A 60 -0.92 16.66 -5.74
C LEU A 60 -2.32 17.24 -6.07
N GLU A 61 -2.98 17.83 -5.08
CA GLU A 61 -4.25 18.54 -5.27
C GLU A 61 -4.05 19.78 -6.14
N ALA A 62 -3.02 20.58 -5.86
CA ALA A 62 -2.66 21.76 -6.66
C ALA A 62 -2.24 21.39 -8.09
N ALA A 63 -1.66 20.21 -8.31
CA ALA A 63 -1.31 19.68 -9.63
C ALA A 63 -2.51 19.04 -10.36
N GLY A 64 -3.70 19.00 -9.76
CA GLY A 64 -4.90 18.41 -10.36
C GLY A 64 -4.88 16.88 -10.48
N ILE A 65 -3.99 16.20 -9.75
CA ILE A 65 -3.87 14.73 -9.74
C ILE A 65 -4.81 14.12 -8.71
N VAL A 66 -5.00 14.80 -7.60
CA VAL A 66 -5.83 14.39 -6.47
C VAL A 66 -6.91 15.41 -6.21
N GLU A 67 -8.09 14.97 -5.86
CA GLU A 67 -9.17 15.79 -5.31
C GLU A 67 -9.44 15.38 -3.86
N ARG A 68 -9.65 16.38 -2.99
CA ARG A 68 -10.03 16.19 -1.60
C ARG A 68 -11.54 16.34 -1.48
N LYS A 69 -12.22 15.28 -1.05
CA LYS A 69 -13.68 15.28 -0.84
C LYS A 69 -14.02 15.45 0.63
N PRO A 70 -15.10 16.17 0.95
CA PRO A 70 -15.62 16.23 2.30
C PRO A 70 -16.07 14.85 2.77
N PRO A 71 -16.10 14.60 4.08
CA PRO A 71 -16.60 13.35 4.62
C PRO A 71 -18.07 13.12 4.26
N VAL A 72 -18.44 11.86 4.01
CA VAL A 72 -19.82 11.47 3.70
C VAL A 72 -20.73 11.65 4.93
N ARG A 73 -20.19 11.43 6.14
CA ARG A 73 -20.90 11.61 7.41
C ARG A 73 -20.22 12.67 8.25
N ALA A 74 -21.01 13.43 9.00
CA ALA A 74 -20.48 14.40 9.96
C ALA A 74 -19.59 13.67 10.99
N GLY A 75 -18.35 14.13 11.13
CA GLY A 75 -17.35 13.53 12.02
C GLY A 75 -16.36 12.57 11.35
N ASP A 76 -16.62 12.13 10.13
CA ASP A 76 -15.65 11.33 9.36
C ASP A 76 -14.50 12.19 8.85
N ALA A 77 -13.39 11.54 8.50
CA ALA A 77 -12.25 12.20 7.89
C ALA A 77 -12.51 12.51 6.41
N HIS A 78 -11.85 13.55 5.89
CA HIS A 78 -11.81 13.83 4.46
C HIS A 78 -11.21 12.65 3.68
N GLU A 79 -11.67 12.49 2.44
CA GLU A 79 -11.19 11.49 1.52
C GLU A 79 -10.38 12.13 0.39
N TYR A 80 -9.38 11.40 -0.09
CA TYR A 80 -8.53 11.78 -1.20
C TYR A 80 -8.78 10.82 -2.36
N HIS A 81 -9.14 11.34 -3.51
CA HIS A 81 -9.46 10.56 -4.69
C HIS A 81 -8.60 11.01 -5.87
N LEU A 82 -8.26 10.07 -6.75
CA LEU A 82 -7.62 10.42 -8.01
C LEU A 82 -8.61 11.10 -8.92
N THR A 83 -8.21 12.22 -9.52
CA THR A 83 -8.92 12.86 -10.64
C THR A 83 -8.83 12.00 -11.90
N SER A 84 -9.44 12.42 -13.00
CA SER A 84 -9.25 11.75 -14.31
C SER A 84 -7.78 11.71 -14.69
N ALA A 85 -7.06 12.84 -14.58
CA ALA A 85 -5.63 12.91 -14.84
C ALA A 85 -4.81 12.01 -13.90
N GLY A 86 -5.20 11.93 -12.61
CA GLY A 86 -4.58 11.01 -11.65
C GLY A 86 -4.78 9.54 -12.01
N ARG A 87 -5.96 9.17 -12.51
CA ARG A 87 -6.25 7.79 -12.94
C ARG A 87 -5.46 7.37 -14.18
N GLU A 88 -5.19 8.31 -15.10
CA GLU A 88 -4.36 8.07 -16.27
C GLU A 88 -2.89 7.78 -15.94
N LEU A 89 -2.42 8.05 -14.72
CA LEU A 89 -1.09 7.64 -14.25
C LEU A 89 -0.97 6.14 -13.97
N ARG A 90 -2.07 5.37 -13.94
CA ARG A 90 -2.05 3.93 -13.65
C ARG A 90 -1.02 3.17 -14.51
N PRO A 91 -1.07 3.20 -15.84
CA PRO A 91 -0.12 2.45 -16.66
C PRO A 91 1.33 2.88 -16.44
N ILE A 92 1.57 4.13 -16.08
CA ILE A 92 2.92 4.65 -15.79
C ILE A 92 3.45 4.04 -14.49
N VAL A 93 2.64 4.04 -13.42
CA VAL A 93 3.02 3.47 -12.11
C VAL A 93 3.22 1.97 -12.22
N GLU A 94 2.34 1.26 -12.93
CA GLU A 94 2.46 -0.17 -13.19
C GLU A 94 3.73 -0.51 -13.99
N ALA A 95 4.03 0.26 -15.04
CA ALA A 95 5.25 0.08 -15.83
C ALA A 95 6.53 0.29 -14.99
N ILE A 96 6.54 1.30 -14.11
CA ILE A 96 7.65 1.53 -13.17
C ILE A 96 7.78 0.34 -12.20
N GLY A 97 6.66 -0.18 -11.69
CA GLY A 97 6.64 -1.35 -10.82
C GLY A 97 7.23 -2.59 -11.50
N LEU A 98 6.78 -2.90 -12.71
CA LEU A 98 7.28 -4.02 -13.52
C LEU A 98 8.77 -3.87 -13.86
N TRP A 99 9.20 -2.64 -14.19
CA TRP A 99 10.61 -2.36 -14.42
C TRP A 99 11.45 -2.58 -13.15
N GLY A 100 10.97 -2.09 -12.03
CA GLY A 100 11.61 -2.26 -10.73
C GLY A 100 11.74 -3.74 -10.34
N GLN A 101 10.68 -4.53 -10.51
CA GLN A 101 10.68 -5.96 -10.24
C GLN A 101 11.69 -6.72 -11.11
N ARG A 102 11.83 -6.31 -12.38
CA ARG A 102 12.72 -6.97 -13.34
C ARG A 102 14.20 -6.62 -13.14
N TRP A 103 14.49 -5.37 -12.84
CA TRP A 103 15.84 -4.83 -12.93
C TRP A 103 16.46 -4.39 -11.59
N VAL A 104 15.64 -4.15 -10.55
CA VAL A 104 16.15 -3.89 -9.20
C VAL A 104 16.41 -5.22 -8.52
N THR A 105 17.64 -5.45 -8.07
CA THR A 105 18.07 -6.75 -7.51
C THR A 105 17.25 -7.12 -6.26
N THR A 106 16.93 -8.40 -6.11
CA THR A 106 16.19 -8.98 -5.00
C THR A 106 16.80 -8.63 -3.63
N GLU A 107 18.13 -8.63 -3.51
CA GLU A 107 18.82 -8.22 -2.27
C GLU A 107 18.51 -6.78 -1.86
N ALA A 108 18.49 -5.84 -2.82
CA ALA A 108 18.13 -4.46 -2.53
C ALA A 108 16.68 -4.34 -2.07
N THR A 109 15.78 -5.13 -2.66
CA THR A 109 14.35 -5.18 -2.33
C THR A 109 14.13 -5.71 -0.91
N LEU A 110 14.86 -6.76 -0.51
CA LEU A 110 14.70 -7.44 0.77
C LEU A 110 15.50 -6.83 1.94
N ARG A 111 16.24 -5.73 1.73
CA ARG A 111 16.97 -5.04 2.81
C ARG A 111 16.08 -4.31 3.81
N HIS A 112 14.87 -3.95 3.41
CA HIS A 112 13.99 -3.09 4.19
C HIS A 112 12.61 -3.72 4.35
N LEU A 113 12.59 -4.95 4.87
CA LEU A 113 11.36 -5.66 5.18
C LEU A 113 10.60 -4.94 6.30
N ASP A 114 9.29 -4.81 6.09
CA ASP A 114 8.37 -4.16 7.02
C ASP A 114 7.09 -5.01 7.09
N ALA A 115 6.86 -5.62 8.24
CA ALA A 115 5.73 -6.53 8.44
C ALA A 115 4.38 -5.81 8.31
N ASN A 116 4.29 -4.57 8.81
CA ASN A 116 3.05 -3.80 8.70
C ASN A 116 2.74 -3.45 7.25
N LEU A 117 3.76 -3.09 6.46
CA LEU A 117 3.60 -2.77 5.05
C LEU A 117 3.21 -4.02 4.24
N LEU A 118 3.86 -5.17 4.49
CA LEU A 118 3.52 -6.43 3.83
C LEU A 118 2.07 -6.83 4.15
N MET A 119 1.69 -6.83 5.42
CA MET A 119 0.34 -7.22 5.82
C MET A 119 -0.73 -6.24 5.32
N TRP A 120 -0.39 -4.94 5.26
CA TRP A 120 -1.25 -3.94 4.64
C TRP A 120 -1.46 -4.20 3.15
N ASP A 121 -0.40 -4.60 2.44
CA ASP A 121 -0.47 -4.94 1.02
C ASP A 121 -1.26 -6.25 0.79
N ILE A 122 -1.05 -7.27 1.60
CA ILE A 122 -1.84 -8.52 1.58
C ILE A 122 -3.32 -8.21 1.78
N ARG A 123 -3.69 -7.45 2.81
CA ARG A 123 -5.07 -7.06 3.09
C ARG A 123 -5.79 -6.50 1.86
N ARG A 124 -5.13 -5.64 1.11
CA ARG A 124 -5.72 -4.95 -0.04
C ARG A 124 -5.87 -5.83 -1.28
N ASN A 125 -5.01 -6.83 -1.41
CA ASN A 125 -4.93 -7.67 -2.60
C ASN A 125 -5.56 -9.06 -2.39
N VAL A 126 -6.02 -9.38 -1.19
CA VAL A 126 -6.80 -10.60 -0.96
C VAL A 126 -8.23 -10.35 -1.41
N HIS A 127 -8.58 -11.00 -2.51
CA HIS A 127 -9.94 -11.03 -3.07
C HIS A 127 -10.40 -12.48 -3.10
N PRO A 128 -11.07 -12.96 -2.04
CA PRO A 128 -11.50 -14.35 -2.00
C PRO A 128 -12.59 -14.60 -3.06
N ASP A 129 -12.33 -15.57 -3.94
CA ASP A 129 -13.29 -16.05 -4.93
C ASP A 129 -13.27 -17.59 -4.91
N PRO A 130 -14.39 -18.26 -4.53
CA PRO A 130 -15.61 -17.66 -4.03
C PRO A 130 -15.44 -16.95 -2.67
N ALA A 131 -16.29 -15.96 -2.42
CA ALA A 131 -16.32 -15.33 -1.09
C ALA A 131 -16.66 -16.37 -0.02
N PRO A 132 -16.06 -16.32 1.18
CA PRO A 132 -16.36 -17.28 2.24
C PRO A 132 -17.83 -17.15 2.66
N ALA A 133 -18.46 -18.28 3.00
CA ALA A 133 -19.85 -18.30 3.44
C ALA A 133 -20.04 -17.68 4.84
N ALA A 134 -18.98 -17.67 5.65
CA ALA A 134 -18.94 -17.10 7.00
C ALA A 134 -17.64 -16.32 7.19
N ARG A 135 -17.50 -15.64 8.36
CA ARG A 135 -16.23 -15.03 8.73
C ARG A 135 -15.13 -16.07 8.69
N THR A 136 -14.01 -15.70 8.09
CA THR A 136 -12.76 -16.48 8.10
C THR A 136 -11.66 -15.62 8.72
N THR A 137 -11.03 -16.14 9.76
CA THR A 137 -9.95 -15.48 10.49
C THR A 137 -8.63 -16.18 10.21
N ILE A 138 -7.67 -15.48 9.64
CA ILE A 138 -6.34 -16.00 9.33
C ILE A 138 -5.33 -15.30 10.23
N GLN A 139 -4.59 -16.06 11.04
CA GLN A 139 -3.51 -15.51 11.85
C GLN A 139 -2.16 -15.73 11.17
N PHE A 140 -1.43 -14.63 10.96
CA PHE A 140 -0.03 -14.66 10.52
C PHE A 140 0.88 -14.50 11.73
N ILE A 141 1.92 -15.37 11.82
CA ILE A 141 2.88 -15.40 12.92
C ILE A 141 4.29 -15.30 12.33
N PHE A 142 4.97 -14.17 12.55
CA PHE A 142 6.34 -13.97 12.11
C PHE A 142 7.31 -14.35 13.23
N SER A 143 8.00 -15.48 13.09
CA SER A 143 8.91 -16.02 14.10
C SER A 143 10.15 -15.16 14.37
N ASP A 144 10.56 -14.38 13.36
CA ASP A 144 11.75 -13.51 13.34
C ASP A 144 11.48 -12.06 13.76
N ARG A 145 10.24 -11.75 14.23
CA ARG A 145 9.84 -10.39 14.62
C ARG A 145 9.65 -10.26 16.13
N PRO A 146 9.87 -9.04 16.68
CA PRO A 146 9.55 -8.74 18.07
C PRO A 146 8.04 -8.92 18.32
N ALA A 147 7.63 -9.08 19.58
CA ALA A 147 6.24 -9.35 19.96
C ALA A 147 5.24 -8.33 19.39
N THR A 148 5.65 -7.08 19.22
CA THR A 148 4.82 -5.98 18.67
C THR A 148 4.55 -6.09 17.17
N GLU A 149 5.34 -6.88 16.44
CA GLU A 149 5.25 -7.06 14.99
C GLU A 149 5.16 -8.53 14.60
N ARG A 150 4.84 -9.40 15.58
CA ARG A 150 4.83 -10.87 15.39
C ARG A 150 3.51 -11.38 14.87
N ASN A 151 2.40 -10.84 15.36
CA ASN A 151 1.08 -11.39 15.11
C ASN A 151 0.20 -10.41 14.37
N TYR A 152 -0.49 -10.91 13.34
CA TYR A 152 -1.48 -10.20 12.56
C TYR A 152 -2.68 -11.10 12.31
N TRP A 153 -3.87 -10.53 12.31
CA TRP A 153 -5.11 -11.24 12.00
C TRP A 153 -5.76 -10.59 10.79
N LEU A 154 -5.97 -11.38 9.74
CA LEU A 154 -6.72 -10.99 8.57
C LEU A 154 -8.13 -11.54 8.70
N ILE A 155 -9.13 -10.66 8.67
CA ILE A 155 -10.52 -11.02 8.86
C ILE A 155 -11.24 -10.81 7.54
N VAL A 156 -11.77 -11.90 6.99
CA VAL A 156 -12.51 -11.92 5.73
C VAL A 156 -13.97 -12.22 6.06
N GLU A 157 -14.85 -11.27 5.79
CA GLU A 157 -16.29 -11.42 6.00
C GLU A 157 -17.05 -11.28 4.69
N PRO A 158 -18.18 -12.01 4.51
CA PRO A 158 -19.00 -11.88 3.32
C PRO A 158 -19.46 -10.45 3.09
N GLY A 159 -19.24 -9.93 1.90
CA GLY A 159 -19.73 -8.60 1.51
C GLY A 159 -19.09 -7.41 2.24
N ARG A 160 -17.99 -7.63 2.95
CA ARG A 160 -17.19 -6.59 3.62
C ARG A 160 -15.78 -6.50 3.06
N GLU A 161 -15.16 -5.35 3.24
CA GLU A 161 -13.73 -5.22 3.02
C GLU A 161 -12.97 -6.10 4.01
N VAL A 162 -11.88 -6.71 3.55
CA VAL A 162 -10.96 -7.46 4.40
C VAL A 162 -10.40 -6.53 5.47
N ASP A 163 -10.42 -6.96 6.72
CA ASP A 163 -9.86 -6.19 7.83
C ASP A 163 -8.53 -6.77 8.31
N LEU A 164 -7.68 -5.93 8.89
CA LEU A 164 -6.37 -6.30 9.40
C LEU A 164 -6.20 -5.78 10.83
N CYS A 165 -6.10 -6.71 11.77
CA CYS A 165 -5.85 -6.43 13.18
C CYS A 165 -4.41 -6.76 13.56
N THR A 166 -3.80 -5.92 14.41
CA THR A 166 -2.49 -6.12 15.03
C THR A 166 -2.60 -6.51 16.51
N VAL A 167 -3.82 -6.53 17.00
CA VAL A 167 -4.20 -7.00 18.34
C VAL A 167 -5.21 -8.12 18.13
N ASP A 168 -5.17 -9.13 18.99
CA ASP A 168 -6.08 -10.27 18.94
C ASP A 168 -7.54 -9.78 18.93
N PRO A 169 -8.31 -10.03 17.86
CA PRO A 169 -9.70 -9.61 17.76
C PRO A 169 -10.67 -10.48 18.58
N GLY A 170 -10.17 -11.54 19.23
CA GLY A 170 -10.97 -12.45 20.04
C GLY A 170 -11.87 -13.41 19.23
N PHE A 171 -11.54 -13.66 17.97
CA PHE A 171 -12.24 -14.61 17.12
C PHE A 171 -11.46 -15.92 17.05
N ASP A 172 -12.17 -17.04 16.89
CA ASP A 172 -11.53 -18.32 16.59
C ASP A 172 -10.74 -18.21 15.28
N VAL A 173 -9.54 -18.80 15.26
CA VAL A 173 -8.64 -18.76 14.11
C VAL A 173 -8.87 -19.99 13.24
N ASP A 174 -9.27 -19.75 11.98
CA ASP A 174 -9.53 -20.83 11.01
C ASP A 174 -8.25 -21.33 10.32
N LEU A 175 -7.26 -20.42 10.15
CA LEU A 175 -6.00 -20.74 9.48
C LEU A 175 -4.83 -20.03 10.16
N TYR A 176 -3.74 -20.78 10.40
CA TYR A 176 -2.47 -20.27 10.88
C TYR A 176 -1.42 -20.27 9.76
N VAL A 177 -0.75 -19.14 9.58
CA VAL A 177 0.38 -18.97 8.68
C VAL A 177 1.60 -18.58 9.50
N ALA A 178 2.43 -19.56 9.87
CA ALA A 178 3.64 -19.35 10.65
C ALA A 178 4.86 -19.37 9.71
N THR A 179 5.62 -18.26 9.67
CA THR A 179 6.77 -18.13 8.78
C THR A 179 7.69 -17.00 9.27
N ASP A 180 8.81 -16.76 8.62
CA ASP A 180 9.58 -15.54 8.76
C ASP A 180 9.12 -14.48 7.73
N LEU A 181 9.41 -13.21 8.03
CA LEU A 181 8.95 -12.09 7.20
C LEU A 181 9.56 -12.12 5.80
N ARG A 182 10.82 -12.57 5.67
CA ARG A 182 11.51 -12.64 4.38
C ARG A 182 10.82 -13.64 3.47
N THR A 183 10.59 -14.85 3.96
CA THR A 183 9.95 -15.94 3.21
C THR A 183 8.56 -15.51 2.71
N LEU A 184 7.72 -14.93 3.58
CA LEU A 184 6.41 -14.47 3.12
C LEU A 184 6.50 -13.33 2.10
N THR A 185 7.47 -12.41 2.26
CA THR A 185 7.67 -11.33 1.29
C THR A 185 8.14 -11.88 -0.07
N GLU A 186 9.04 -12.85 -0.08
CA GLU A 186 9.51 -13.50 -1.33
C GLU A 186 8.36 -14.22 -2.05
N VAL A 187 7.51 -14.93 -1.31
CA VAL A 187 6.31 -15.57 -1.87
C VAL A 187 5.33 -14.52 -2.42
N TRP A 188 5.08 -13.46 -1.66
CA TRP A 188 4.16 -12.39 -2.06
C TRP A 188 4.62 -11.66 -3.32
N LEU A 189 5.91 -11.43 -3.47
CA LEU A 189 6.51 -10.80 -4.65
C LEU A 189 6.70 -11.76 -5.82
N GLY A 190 6.39 -13.06 -5.65
CA GLY A 190 6.54 -14.07 -6.68
C GLY A 190 7.98 -14.55 -6.90
N TYR A 191 8.90 -14.25 -5.98
CA TYR A 191 10.29 -14.72 -6.03
C TYR A 191 10.45 -16.16 -5.52
N ALA A 192 9.54 -16.63 -4.69
CA ALA A 192 9.48 -17.99 -4.20
C ALA A 192 8.09 -18.62 -4.40
N ASN A 193 8.02 -19.92 -4.50
CA ASN A 193 6.76 -20.66 -4.58
C ASN A 193 6.43 -21.23 -3.20
N LEU A 194 5.15 -21.20 -2.80
CA LEU A 194 4.65 -21.79 -1.54
C LEU A 194 5.10 -23.23 -1.32
N VAL A 195 5.25 -24.03 -2.39
CA VAL A 195 5.72 -25.43 -2.30
C VAL A 195 7.19 -25.53 -1.89
N ARG A 196 8.01 -24.49 -2.16
CA ARG A 196 9.43 -24.43 -1.81
C ARG A 196 9.70 -23.69 -0.49
N ALA A 197 8.70 -23.05 0.05
CA ALA A 197 8.78 -22.27 1.30
C ALA A 197 8.50 -23.11 2.57
N LYS A 198 8.49 -24.45 2.43
CA LYS A 198 8.33 -25.40 3.56
C LYS A 198 9.67 -25.73 4.17
#